data_9ba88fac45ff1d1ac912c754951f18ac
#
_entry.id   9ba88fac45ff1d1ac912c754951f18ac
#
_cell.length_a   1.000
_cell.length_b   1.000
_cell.length_c   1.000
_cell.angle_alpha   90.00
_cell.angle_beta   90.00
_cell.angle_gamma   90.00
#
_symmetry.space_group_name_H-M   'P 1'
#
loop_
_entity.id
_entity.type
_entity.pdbx_description
1 polymer ?
#
loop_
_entity_poly.entity_id
_entity_poly.type
_entity_poly.pdbx_seq_one_letter_code
_entity_poly.pdbx_strand_id
1 'polypeptide(L)'
;LPIWMIKCIIRKKFEYIRDKYKDINIDINDNVIDEIVNKCEFYEFGARRIDKIISKDIENFIIDGVIRGDKDIYIDSIVKKNITS
;
A
#
# COMPACT_ATOMS: atom_id res chain seq x y z
N LEU A 1 -0.87 -15.15 13.79
CA LEU A 1 -0.35 -13.81 14.10
C LEU A 1 -1.50 -12.87 14.48
N PRO A 2 -1.33 -12.08 15.54
CA PRO A 2 -2.34 -11.10 15.90
C PRO A 2 -2.37 -9.95 14.88
N ILE A 3 -3.53 -9.30 14.76
CA ILE A 3 -3.74 -8.24 13.78
C ILE A 3 -2.76 -7.08 13.95
N TRP A 4 -2.42 -6.71 15.19
CA TRP A 4 -1.48 -5.62 15.43
C TRP A 4 -0.09 -5.91 14.85
N MET A 5 0.34 -7.17 14.86
CA MET A 5 1.60 -7.58 14.26
C MET A 5 1.56 -7.45 12.74
N ILE A 6 0.45 -7.84 12.14
CA ILE A 6 0.23 -7.71 10.70
C ILE A 6 0.30 -6.25 10.29
N LYS A 7 -0.35 -5.39 11.04
CA LYS A 7 -0.32 -3.94 10.79
C LYS A 7 1.10 -3.38 10.90
N CYS A 8 1.89 -3.87 11.88
CA CYS A 8 3.29 -3.47 12.01
C CYS A 8 4.11 -3.89 10.78
N ILE A 9 3.89 -5.09 10.29
CA ILE A 9 4.57 -5.58 9.09
C ILE A 9 4.25 -4.68 7.89
N ILE A 10 2.98 -4.32 7.73
CA ILE A 10 2.54 -3.44 6.65
C ILE A 10 3.20 -2.06 6.76
N ARG A 11 3.24 -1.49 7.96
CA ARG A 11 3.88 -0.19 8.19
C ARG A 11 5.36 -0.22 7.82
N LYS A 12 6.06 -1.28 8.17
CA LYS A 12 7.48 -1.44 7.80
C LYS A 12 7.66 -1.50 6.29
N LYS A 13 6.76 -2.16 5.59
CA LYS A 13 6.80 -2.21 4.13
C LYS A 13 6.55 -0.84 3.51
N PHE A 14 5.69 -0.04 4.10
CA PHE A 14 5.47 1.34 3.67
C PHE A 14 6.73 2.20 3.88
N GLU A 15 7.41 2.04 5.03
CA GLU A 15 8.67 2.73 5.28
C GLU A 15 9.74 2.35 4.24
N TYR A 16 9.82 1.07 3.92
CA TYR A 16 10.73 0.59 2.89
C TYR A 16 10.46 1.27 1.54
N ILE A 17 9.20 1.41 1.17
CA ILE A 17 8.81 2.07 -0.07
C ILE A 17 9.20 3.55 -0.04
N ARG A 18 8.94 4.24 1.06
CA ARG A 18 9.33 5.64 1.21
C ARG A 18 10.84 5.82 1.07
N ASP A 19 11.61 4.92 1.65
CA ASP A 19 13.09 4.96 1.54
C ASP A 19 13.56 4.68 0.13
N LYS A 20 12.87 3.81 -0.58
CA LYS A 20 13.21 3.46 -1.97
C LYS A 20 12.97 4.62 -2.92
N TYR A 21 11.96 5.44 -2.65
CA TYR A 21 11.59 6.58 -3.50
C TYR A 21 11.82 7.89 -2.75
N LYS A 22 13.06 8.14 -2.34
CA LYS A 22 13.42 9.28 -1.49
C LYS A 22 13.13 10.65 -2.08
N ASP A 23 13.17 10.77 -3.40
CA ASP A 23 12.98 12.04 -4.08
C ASP A 23 11.52 12.43 -4.22
N ILE A 24 10.63 11.57 -3.74
CA ILE A 24 9.20 11.76 -3.85
C ILE A 24 8.59 11.78 -2.46
N ASN A 25 7.66 12.68 -2.24
CA ASN A 25 6.89 12.76 -1.01
C ASN A 25 5.73 11.78 -1.10
N ILE A 26 5.82 10.68 -0.36
CA ILE A 26 4.78 9.65 -0.38
C ILE A 26 4.02 9.67 0.94
N ASP A 27 2.73 9.92 0.87
CA ASP A 27 1.85 9.93 2.02
C ASP A 27 0.77 8.86 1.84
N ILE A 28 0.75 7.90 2.76
CA ILE A 28 -0.20 6.79 2.74
C ILE A 28 -1.09 6.90 3.97
N ASN A 29 -2.38 7.04 3.74
CA ASN A 29 -3.34 7.16 4.82
C ASN A 29 -3.42 5.86 5.63
N ASP A 30 -3.58 5.97 6.95
CA ASP A 30 -3.62 4.81 7.84
C ASP A 30 -4.76 3.85 7.52
N ASN A 31 -5.87 4.32 6.98
CA ASN A 31 -6.96 3.42 6.63
C ASN A 31 -6.59 2.43 5.51
N VAL A 32 -5.55 2.73 4.74
CA VAL A 32 -5.04 1.80 3.72
C VAL A 32 -4.53 0.52 4.38
N ILE A 33 -3.97 0.63 5.57
CA ILE A 33 -3.49 -0.54 6.33
C ILE A 33 -4.66 -1.48 6.60
N ASP A 34 -5.78 -0.95 7.07
CA ASP A 34 -6.98 -1.75 7.33
C ASP A 34 -7.54 -2.37 6.05
N GLU A 35 -7.52 -1.64 4.96
CA GLU A 35 -7.93 -2.16 3.66
C GLU A 35 -7.07 -3.34 3.21
N ILE A 36 -5.76 -3.25 3.41
CA ILE A 36 -4.85 -4.34 3.07
C ILE A 36 -5.14 -5.57 3.92
N VAL A 37 -5.31 -5.38 5.22
CA VAL A 37 -5.65 -6.49 6.13
C VAL A 37 -6.93 -7.19 5.67
N ASN A 38 -7.94 -6.43 5.32
CA ASN A 38 -9.22 -6.99 4.87
C ASN A 38 -9.09 -7.70 3.53
N LYS A 39 -8.33 -7.11 2.61
CA LYS A 39 -8.18 -7.65 1.26
C LYS A 39 -7.33 -8.91 1.23
N CYS A 40 -6.35 -9.03 2.11
CA CYS A 40 -5.40 -10.14 2.05
C CYS A 40 -5.95 -11.46 2.61
N GLU A 41 -7.07 -11.42 3.30
CA GLU A 41 -7.66 -12.62 3.89
C GLU A 41 -6.60 -13.42 4.65
N PHE A 42 -5.92 -12.75 5.56
CA PHE A 42 -4.70 -13.23 6.19
C PHE A 42 -4.81 -14.65 6.74
N TYR A 43 -5.96 -14.99 7.30
CA TYR A 43 -6.15 -16.29 7.93
C TYR A 43 -6.09 -17.45 6.93
N GLU A 44 -6.36 -17.19 5.65
CA GLU A 44 -6.33 -18.21 4.61
C GLU A 44 -4.99 -18.27 3.87
N PHE A 45 -4.41 -17.11 3.58
CA PHE A 45 -3.29 -17.01 2.65
C PHE A 45 -1.98 -16.52 3.26
N GLY A 46 -2.00 -15.99 4.48
CA GLY A 46 -0.82 -15.57 5.21
C GLY A 46 -0.11 -14.36 4.63
N ALA A 47 1.16 -14.19 5.03
CA ALA A 47 1.93 -12.98 4.74
C ALA A 47 2.27 -12.79 3.25
N ARG A 48 2.27 -13.84 2.45
CA ARG A 48 2.56 -13.73 1.01
C ARG A 48 1.60 -12.81 0.29
N ARG A 49 0.34 -12.83 0.72
CA ARG A 49 -0.68 -12.00 0.10
C ARG A 49 -0.43 -10.52 0.35
N ILE A 50 0.13 -10.20 1.50
CA ILE A 50 0.46 -8.83 1.86
C ILE A 50 1.46 -8.24 0.87
N ASP A 51 2.56 -8.97 0.59
CA ASP A 51 3.57 -8.52 -0.35
C ASP A 51 2.98 -8.29 -1.74
N LYS A 52 2.12 -9.21 -2.17
CA LYS A 52 1.50 -9.12 -3.48
C LYS A 52 0.58 -7.92 -3.61
N ILE A 53 -0.22 -7.65 -2.58
CA ILE A 53 -1.13 -6.50 -2.57
C ILE A 53 -0.33 -5.21 -2.56
N ILE A 54 0.68 -5.11 -1.70
CA ILE A 54 1.50 -3.90 -1.61
C ILE A 54 2.21 -3.63 -2.93
N SER A 55 2.81 -4.65 -3.52
CA SER A 55 3.50 -4.48 -4.80
C SER A 55 2.54 -4.04 -5.90
N LYS A 56 1.39 -4.70 -6.00
CA LYS A 56 0.44 -4.44 -7.08
C LYS A 56 -0.34 -3.15 -6.88
N ASP A 57 -0.85 -2.92 -5.68
CA ASP A 57 -1.78 -1.82 -5.44
C ASP A 57 -1.10 -0.54 -4.96
N ILE A 58 0.07 -0.64 -4.34
CA ILE A 58 0.79 0.51 -3.80
C ILE A 58 1.97 0.88 -4.71
N GLU A 59 2.91 -0.03 -4.93
CA GLU A 59 4.11 0.31 -5.70
C GLU A 59 3.79 0.67 -7.14
N ASN A 60 2.88 -0.04 -7.79
CA ASN A 60 2.52 0.30 -9.17
C ASN A 60 1.90 1.69 -9.27
N PHE A 61 1.10 2.07 -8.29
CA PHE A 61 0.54 3.41 -8.23
C PHE A 61 1.64 4.46 -8.10
N ILE A 62 2.64 4.19 -7.26
CA ILE A 62 3.79 5.09 -7.07
C ILE A 62 4.62 5.17 -8.35
N ILE A 63 4.89 4.04 -8.99
CA ILE A 63 5.66 3.99 -10.23
C ILE A 63 4.97 4.81 -11.31
N ASP A 64 3.66 4.70 -11.44
CA ASP A 64 2.90 5.50 -12.39
C ASP A 64 3.05 7.01 -12.10
N GLY A 65 3.02 7.39 -10.83
CA GLY A 65 3.27 8.77 -10.43
C GLY A 65 4.67 9.25 -10.77
N VAL A 66 5.68 8.40 -10.56
CA VAL A 66 7.06 8.70 -10.91
C VAL A 66 7.19 8.94 -12.41
N ILE A 67 6.57 8.09 -13.20
CA ILE A 67 6.60 8.22 -14.67
C ILE A 67 5.96 9.54 -15.11
N ARG A 68 4.89 9.97 -14.45
CA ARG A 68 4.26 11.27 -14.73
C ARG A 68 5.08 12.47 -14.28
N GLY A 69 6.11 12.23 -13.45
CA GLY A 69 6.91 13.30 -12.87
C GLY A 69 6.32 13.91 -11.60
N ASP A 70 5.40 13.21 -10.95
CA ASP A 70 4.80 13.69 -9.70
C ASP A 70 5.86 13.76 -8.59
N LYS A 71 5.82 14.83 -7.79
CA LYS A 71 6.70 14.99 -6.63
C LYS A 71 6.02 14.61 -5.33
N ASP A 72 4.70 14.64 -5.30
CA ASP A 72 3.89 14.32 -4.15
C ASP A 72 2.87 13.27 -4.57
N ILE A 73 2.84 12.16 -3.83
CA ILE A 73 1.90 11.08 -4.10
C ILE A 73 1.14 10.79 -2.80
N TYR A 74 -0.18 10.86 -2.87
CA TYR A 74 -1.05 10.56 -1.74
C TYR A 74 -1.91 9.35 -2.07
N ILE A 75 -1.90 8.37 -1.17
CA ILE A 75 -2.72 7.16 -1.30
C ILE A 75 -3.69 7.12 -0.12
N ASP A 76 -4.96 7.26 -0.42
CA ASP A 76 -6.02 7.23 0.60
C ASP A 76 -6.83 5.93 0.58
N SER A 77 -6.75 5.18 -0.50
CA SER A 77 -7.48 3.92 -0.62
C SER A 77 -6.90 3.05 -1.73
N ILE A 78 -6.90 1.74 -1.51
CA ILE A 78 -6.56 0.76 -2.54
C ILE A 78 -7.80 0.16 -3.18
N VAL A 79 -8.98 0.49 -2.65
CA VAL A 79 -10.23 0.02 -3.22
C VAL A 79 -10.52 0.82 -4.47
N LYS A 80 -10.59 0.14 -5.61
CA LYS A 80 -10.99 0.78 -6.85
C LYS A 80 -12.45 1.18 -6.74
N LYS A 81 -12.68 2.48 -6.61
CA LYS A 81 -14.03 3.00 -6.72
C LYS A 81 -14.49 2.73 -8.14
N ASN A 82 -15.56 1.99 -8.28
CA ASN A 82 -16.25 1.89 -9.55
C ASN A 82 -16.81 3.28 -9.88
N ILE A 83 -15.99 4.05 -10.56
CA ILE A 83 -16.48 5.30 -11.10
C ILE A 83 -17.20 4.93 -12.39
N THR A 84 -18.46 4.71 -12.30
CA THR A 84 -19.32 4.77 -13.45
C THR A 84 -19.50 6.25 -13.76
N SER A 85 -18.57 6.77 -14.43
CA SER A 85 -18.81 8.05 -15.08
C SER A 85 -19.36 7.77 -16.42
#